data_f9f8012ad67146ddf934f7c02ef662f4
#
_entry.id   f9f8012ad67146ddf934f7c02ef662f4
#
_cell.length_a   1.000
_cell.length_b   1.000
_cell.length_c   1.000
_cell.angle_alpha   90.00
_cell.angle_beta   90.00
_cell.angle_gamma   90.00
#
_symmetry.space_group_name_H-M   'P 1'
#
loop_
_entity.id
_entity.type
_entity.pdbx_description
1 polymer ?
#
loop_
_entity_poly.entity_id
_entity_poly.type
_entity_poly.pdbx_seq_one_letter_code
_entity_poly.pdbx_strand_id
1 'polypeptide(L)'
;CEMCIRDRLDSNNEIKELEYAERREINRILIQLANQIRPHLPDLQKACQFLGMVDFIRAKAKFASLLGAVNPAFVNQPVIDWRMARHPLLYLSFQKQGRKVVPLGIELRQNQRILVISGPNAGGKSVALKTIGLVQYMLQCGLLVPMREDSTVGLFQNLFIDIGDEQSLDNDLSTYSSHLTNMRHFLQFAHKRTLFLIDEFGTGTEPSLGGAVAEAILEDLTKSGAFGVINTHYTNLKTYADKTQGLVNGAMRYDGEHLEPLYQLEIGKPGSSFAFEIATKIGLPKSVIERAKGKLGTQ
;
A
#
# COMPACT_ATOMS: atom_id res chain seq x y z
N CYS A 1 28.81 79.02 16.24
CA CYS A 1 28.95 78.04 16.52
C CYS A 1 29.76 76.85 16.04
N GLU A 2 31.00 77.05 15.70
CA GLU A 2 31.93 75.93 15.39
C GLU A 2 32.23 75.06 16.60
N MET A 3 32.24 75.65 17.82
CA MET A 3 32.45 74.92 19.06
C MET A 3 31.34 73.89 19.33
N CYS A 4 30.06 74.22 19.10
CA CYS A 4 28.93 73.28 19.28
C CYS A 4 28.92 72.11 18.25
N ILE A 5 29.51 72.33 17.07
CA ILE A 5 29.62 71.27 16.04
C ILE A 5 30.74 70.30 16.42
N ARG A 6 31.87 70.82 16.94
CA ARG A 6 33.01 70.02 17.38
C ARG A 6 32.63 69.10 18.59
N ASP A 7 31.98 69.69 19.60
CA ASP A 7 31.51 68.93 20.78
C ASP A 7 30.52 67.81 20.37
N ARG A 8 29.65 68.02 19.39
CA ARG A 8 28.73 66.98 18.90
C ARG A 8 29.46 65.90 18.11
N LEU A 9 30.49 66.25 17.34
CA LEU A 9 31.31 65.28 16.59
C LEU A 9 32.11 64.43 17.58
N ASP A 10 32.69 65.02 18.60
CA ASP A 10 33.46 64.31 19.61
C ASP A 10 32.55 63.34 20.40
N SER A 11 31.38 63.79 20.86
CA SER A 11 30.40 62.94 21.55
C SER A 11 29.87 61.82 20.63
N ASN A 12 29.64 62.08 19.32
CA ASN A 12 29.21 61.03 18.41
C ASN A 12 30.32 60.00 18.14
N ASN A 13 31.57 60.43 18.09
CA ASN A 13 32.71 59.55 17.95
C ASN A 13 32.88 58.70 19.20
N GLU A 14 32.75 59.26 20.40
CA GLU A 14 32.77 58.52 21.67
C GLU A 14 31.67 57.48 21.73
N ILE A 15 30.43 57.81 21.32
CA ILE A 15 29.33 56.85 21.26
C ILE A 15 29.67 55.67 20.31
N LYS A 16 30.22 55.98 19.13
CA LYS A 16 30.63 54.93 18.17
C LYS A 16 31.76 54.04 18.72
N GLU A 17 32.73 54.62 19.41
CA GLU A 17 33.79 53.86 20.07
C GLU A 17 33.24 52.91 21.14
N LEU A 18 32.29 53.38 21.92
CA LEU A 18 31.59 52.57 22.93
C LEU A 18 30.76 51.43 22.30
N GLU A 19 30.03 51.72 21.23
CA GLU A 19 29.31 50.70 20.46
C GLU A 19 30.26 49.64 19.86
N TYR A 20 31.43 50.05 19.36
CA TYR A 20 32.44 49.08 18.89
C TYR A 20 33.04 48.26 20.05
N ALA A 21 33.26 48.90 21.19
CA ALA A 21 33.74 48.19 22.40
C ALA A 21 32.72 47.17 22.90
N GLU A 22 31.45 47.56 22.97
CA GLU A 22 30.36 46.64 23.31
C GLU A 22 30.29 45.42 22.38
N ARG A 23 30.29 45.66 21.06
CA ARG A 23 30.27 44.55 20.07
C ARG A 23 31.48 43.62 20.21
N ARG A 24 32.68 44.17 20.45
CA ARG A 24 33.88 43.38 20.70
C ARG A 24 33.74 42.48 21.95
N GLU A 25 33.17 43.05 23.05
CA GLU A 25 32.97 42.32 24.26
C GLU A 25 31.91 41.23 24.12
N ILE A 26 30.78 41.53 23.47
CA ILE A 26 29.78 40.51 23.12
C ILE A 26 30.40 39.37 22.34
N ASN A 27 31.16 39.66 21.26
CA ASN A 27 31.83 38.64 20.48
C ASN A 27 32.82 37.81 21.30
N ARG A 28 33.59 38.45 22.20
CA ARG A 28 34.52 37.79 23.12
C ARG A 28 33.80 36.78 24.01
N ILE A 29 32.67 37.19 24.59
CA ILE A 29 31.82 36.32 25.43
C ILE A 29 31.27 35.16 24.65
N LEU A 30 30.71 35.42 23.43
CA LEU A 30 30.16 34.37 22.59
C LEU A 30 31.21 33.34 22.15
N ILE A 31 32.43 33.79 21.81
CA ILE A 31 33.54 32.90 21.46
C ILE A 31 33.95 32.06 22.66
N GLN A 32 34.00 32.66 23.85
CA GLN A 32 34.34 31.95 25.08
C GLN A 32 33.30 30.87 25.41
N LEU A 33 31.99 31.17 25.31
CA LEU A 33 30.91 30.19 25.47
C LEU A 33 30.97 29.09 24.42
N ALA A 34 31.16 29.45 23.18
CA ALA A 34 31.32 28.46 22.10
C ALA A 34 32.49 27.49 22.33
N ASN A 35 33.62 28.03 22.80
CA ASN A 35 34.78 27.20 23.14
C ASN A 35 34.55 26.26 24.32
N GLN A 36 33.70 26.62 25.26
CA GLN A 36 33.30 25.77 26.38
C GLN A 36 32.37 24.64 25.90
N ILE A 37 31.48 24.90 24.93
CA ILE A 37 30.55 23.89 24.38
C ILE A 37 31.22 22.95 23.42
N ARG A 38 32.17 23.43 22.61
CA ARG A 38 32.83 22.68 21.51
C ARG A 38 33.35 21.29 21.89
N PRO A 39 34.00 21.07 23.06
CA PRO A 39 34.46 19.75 23.49
C PRO A 39 33.34 18.74 23.69
N HIS A 40 32.12 19.22 24.02
CA HIS A 40 30.95 18.38 24.30
C HIS A 40 30.07 18.11 23.05
N LEU A 41 30.43 18.72 21.91
CA LEU A 41 29.63 18.60 20.67
C LEU A 41 29.42 17.13 20.21
N PRO A 42 30.42 16.25 20.26
CA PRO A 42 30.23 14.83 19.89
C PRO A 42 29.23 14.11 20.80
N ASP A 43 29.22 14.42 22.10
CA ASP A 43 28.32 13.80 23.06
C ASP A 43 26.90 14.35 22.93
N LEU A 44 26.74 15.63 22.64
CA LEU A 44 25.46 16.24 22.31
C LEU A 44 24.87 15.63 21.04
N GLN A 45 25.68 15.39 20.00
CA GLN A 45 25.23 14.73 18.77
C GLN A 45 24.76 13.28 19.04
N LYS A 46 25.52 12.51 19.82
CA LYS A 46 25.11 11.15 20.24
C LYS A 46 23.81 11.17 21.05
N ALA A 47 23.66 12.11 21.98
CA ALA A 47 22.44 12.27 22.76
C ALA A 47 21.23 12.57 21.86
N CYS A 48 21.36 13.49 20.90
CA CYS A 48 20.30 13.79 19.93
C CYS A 48 19.94 12.57 19.07
N GLN A 49 20.91 11.81 18.60
CA GLN A 49 20.68 10.56 17.84
C GLN A 49 19.94 9.52 18.69
N PHE A 50 20.37 9.34 19.94
CA PHE A 50 19.73 8.42 20.88
C PHE A 50 18.27 8.81 21.16
N LEU A 51 18.01 10.09 21.45
CA LEU A 51 16.65 10.59 21.67
C LEU A 51 15.77 10.40 20.44
N GLY A 52 16.30 10.68 19.23
CA GLY A 52 15.58 10.45 17.98
C GLY A 52 15.23 8.96 17.77
N MET A 53 16.15 8.05 18.10
CA MET A 53 15.89 6.61 18.02
C MET A 53 14.80 6.18 19.01
N VAL A 54 14.86 6.64 20.25
CA VAL A 54 13.86 6.31 21.28
C VAL A 54 12.48 6.85 20.89
N ASP A 55 12.41 8.07 20.38
CA ASP A 55 11.12 8.65 19.93
C ASP A 55 10.55 7.89 18.73
N PHE A 56 11.39 7.47 17.79
CA PHE A 56 10.97 6.64 16.67
C PHE A 56 10.42 5.28 17.11
N ILE A 57 11.10 4.59 18.05
CA ILE A 57 10.60 3.32 18.61
C ILE A 57 9.27 3.55 19.35
N ARG A 58 9.18 4.62 20.12
CA ARG A 58 7.93 5.00 20.81
C ARG A 58 6.78 5.27 19.85
N ALA A 59 7.04 5.98 18.74
CA ALA A 59 6.04 6.24 17.71
C ALA A 59 5.53 4.94 17.08
N LYS A 60 6.42 4.00 16.73
CA LYS A 60 6.05 2.67 16.24
C LYS A 60 5.21 1.89 17.25
N ALA A 61 5.58 1.90 18.53
CA ALA A 61 4.85 1.22 19.58
C ALA A 61 3.44 1.79 19.78
N LYS A 62 3.29 3.12 19.78
CA LYS A 62 1.99 3.79 19.84
C LYS A 62 1.11 3.42 18.64
N PHE A 63 1.68 3.42 17.44
CA PHE A 63 0.95 3.05 16.24
C PHE A 63 0.50 1.58 16.28
N ALA A 64 1.37 0.68 16.73
CA ALA A 64 1.02 -0.72 16.94
C ALA A 64 -0.14 -0.90 17.93
N SER A 65 -0.12 -0.18 19.06
CA SER A 65 -1.20 -0.20 20.05
C SER A 65 -2.53 0.30 19.47
N LEU A 66 -2.51 1.36 18.66
CA LEU A 66 -3.71 1.89 18.00
C LEU A 66 -4.33 0.89 17.02
N LEU A 67 -3.52 0.08 16.34
CA LEU A 67 -3.97 -0.93 15.40
C LEU A 67 -4.33 -2.27 16.07
N GLY A 68 -4.03 -2.47 17.35
CA GLY A 68 -4.04 -3.79 17.97
C GLY A 68 -3.14 -4.75 17.19
N ALA A 69 -1.94 -4.26 16.84
CA ALA A 69 -0.98 -4.98 16.02
C ALA A 69 -0.16 -5.97 16.84
N VAL A 70 0.29 -7.03 16.19
CA VAL A 70 1.08 -8.11 16.79
C VAL A 70 2.39 -8.32 16.04
N ASN A 71 3.27 -9.13 16.61
CA ASN A 71 4.48 -9.63 15.96
C ASN A 71 4.25 -11.07 15.48
N PRO A 72 3.91 -11.30 14.21
CA PRO A 72 3.70 -12.63 13.67
C PRO A 72 5.02 -13.40 13.54
N ALA A 73 4.93 -14.73 13.28
CA ALA A 73 6.11 -15.54 12.99
C ALA A 73 6.78 -15.10 11.68
N PHE A 74 8.06 -14.76 11.74
CA PHE A 74 8.82 -14.23 10.62
C PHE A 74 9.75 -15.27 10.00
N VAL A 75 9.70 -15.45 8.67
CA VAL A 75 10.57 -16.38 7.95
C VAL A 75 11.30 -15.69 6.79
N ASN A 76 12.57 -16.04 6.59
CA ASN A 76 13.39 -15.48 5.51
C ASN A 76 13.19 -16.19 4.16
N GLN A 77 11.92 -16.45 3.82
CA GLN A 77 11.53 -16.99 2.52
C GLN A 77 10.19 -16.40 2.10
N PRO A 78 9.87 -16.35 0.80
CA PRO A 78 8.58 -15.86 0.33
C PRO A 78 7.46 -16.79 0.81
N VAL A 79 6.57 -16.27 1.64
CA VAL A 79 5.35 -16.93 2.10
C VAL A 79 4.38 -15.89 2.64
N ILE A 80 3.12 -16.12 2.42
CA ILE A 80 2.01 -15.40 3.06
C ILE A 80 1.11 -16.48 3.66
N ASP A 81 0.99 -16.52 4.98
CA ASP A 81 0.02 -17.35 5.70
C ASP A 81 -0.55 -16.47 6.81
N TRP A 82 -1.50 -15.62 6.41
CA TRP A 82 -2.05 -14.59 7.28
C TRP A 82 -3.45 -14.96 7.76
N ARG A 83 -3.65 -14.80 9.04
CA ARG A 83 -4.93 -15.04 9.69
C ARG A 83 -5.46 -13.75 10.28
N MET A 84 -6.70 -13.43 9.92
CA MET A 84 -7.42 -12.26 10.45
C MET A 84 -6.68 -10.92 10.22
N ALA A 85 -5.99 -10.76 9.09
CA ALA A 85 -5.34 -9.51 8.74
C ALA A 85 -6.37 -8.41 8.49
N ARG A 86 -6.20 -7.23 9.07
CA ARG A 86 -7.11 -6.10 8.92
C ARG A 86 -6.43 -4.97 8.15
N HIS A 87 -7.19 -4.32 7.28
CA HIS A 87 -6.69 -3.13 6.58
C HIS A 87 -6.45 -2.00 7.59
N PRO A 88 -5.21 -1.53 7.79
CA PRO A 88 -4.87 -0.60 8.88
C PRO A 88 -5.70 0.68 8.87
N LEU A 89 -5.81 1.34 7.72
CA LEU A 89 -6.54 2.61 7.60
C LEU A 89 -8.05 2.43 7.76
N LEU A 90 -8.64 1.35 7.20
CA LEU A 90 -10.05 1.06 7.40
C LEU A 90 -10.34 0.72 8.86
N TYR A 91 -9.45 -0.02 9.51
CA TYR A 91 -9.59 -0.33 10.94
C TYR A 91 -9.69 0.94 11.79
N LEU A 92 -8.77 1.89 11.60
CA LEU A 92 -8.78 3.16 12.33
C LEU A 92 -10.02 4.01 12.01
N SER A 93 -10.42 4.05 10.73
CA SER A 93 -11.61 4.81 10.31
C SER A 93 -12.90 4.21 10.88
N PHE A 94 -13.06 2.89 10.80
CA PHE A 94 -14.26 2.19 11.26
C PHE A 94 -14.36 2.16 12.79
N GLN A 95 -13.23 2.07 13.49
CA GLN A 95 -13.19 2.16 14.96
C GLN A 95 -13.82 3.49 15.45
N LYS A 96 -13.52 4.61 14.77
CA LYS A 96 -14.13 5.91 15.09
C LYS A 96 -15.63 5.95 14.84
N GLN A 97 -16.14 5.09 13.96
CA GLN A 97 -17.57 5.01 13.59
C GLN A 97 -18.32 3.88 14.33
N GLY A 98 -17.67 3.15 15.25
CA GLY A 98 -18.25 1.98 15.90
C GLY A 98 -18.48 0.77 14.96
N ARG A 99 -17.91 0.78 13.75
CA ARG A 99 -18.03 -0.29 12.76
C ARG A 99 -16.86 -1.26 12.86
N LYS A 100 -17.07 -2.50 12.40
CA LYS A 100 -16.03 -3.53 12.38
C LYS A 100 -15.51 -3.75 10.96
N VAL A 101 -14.19 -3.94 10.82
CA VAL A 101 -13.56 -4.39 9.57
C VAL A 101 -13.65 -5.91 9.50
N VAL A 102 -14.10 -6.44 8.36
CA VAL A 102 -14.02 -7.88 8.09
C VAL A 102 -12.55 -8.22 7.82
N PRO A 103 -11.96 -9.15 8.59
CA PRO A 103 -10.56 -9.49 8.43
C PRO A 103 -10.32 -10.40 7.23
N LEU A 104 -9.12 -10.30 6.67
CA LEU A 104 -8.64 -11.11 5.56
C LEU A 104 -7.83 -12.31 6.05
N GLY A 105 -8.19 -13.52 5.61
CA GLY A 105 -7.32 -14.70 5.66
C GLY A 105 -6.78 -14.98 4.26
N ILE A 106 -5.46 -15.20 4.13
CA ILE A 106 -4.83 -15.51 2.85
C ILE A 106 -3.63 -16.43 3.06
N GLU A 107 -3.49 -17.42 2.16
CA GLU A 107 -2.37 -18.34 2.14
C GLU A 107 -1.77 -18.41 0.74
N LEU A 108 -0.47 -18.08 0.62
CA LEU A 108 0.34 -18.27 -0.59
C LEU A 108 1.63 -18.97 -0.20
N ARG A 109 1.87 -20.13 -0.80
CA ARG A 109 3.04 -20.99 -0.60
C ARG A 109 3.63 -21.41 -1.95
N GLN A 110 4.76 -22.11 -1.93
CA GLN A 110 5.47 -22.52 -3.16
C GLN A 110 4.62 -23.31 -4.16
N ASN A 111 3.65 -24.08 -3.70
CA ASN A 111 2.72 -24.86 -4.55
C ASN A 111 1.51 -24.05 -5.03
N GLN A 112 1.21 -22.89 -4.41
CA GLN A 112 0.11 -21.97 -4.72
C GLN A 112 0.60 -20.54 -4.53
N ARG A 113 1.39 -20.05 -5.50
CA ARG A 113 2.07 -18.76 -5.40
C ARG A 113 1.23 -17.58 -5.86
N ILE A 114 0.31 -17.81 -6.79
CA ILE A 114 -0.49 -16.76 -7.41
C ILE A 114 -1.97 -17.00 -7.13
N LEU A 115 -2.63 -16.01 -6.52
CA LEU A 115 -4.05 -16.01 -6.26
C LEU A 115 -4.79 -15.15 -7.28
N VAL A 116 -5.77 -15.74 -7.98
CA VAL A 116 -6.65 -15.04 -8.92
C VAL A 116 -7.99 -14.79 -8.26
N ILE A 117 -8.24 -13.56 -7.81
CA ILE A 117 -9.47 -13.18 -7.11
C ILE A 117 -10.54 -12.78 -8.12
N SER A 118 -11.73 -13.34 -7.99
CA SER A 118 -12.90 -13.01 -8.80
C SER A 118 -14.14 -12.74 -7.94
N GLY A 119 -15.21 -12.27 -8.56
CA GLY A 119 -16.44 -11.91 -7.87
C GLY A 119 -16.92 -10.48 -8.21
N PRO A 120 -18.03 -10.03 -7.63
CA PRO A 120 -18.61 -8.71 -7.91
C PRO A 120 -17.66 -7.57 -7.46
N ASN A 121 -17.76 -6.40 -8.11
CA ASN A 121 -16.92 -5.23 -7.78
C ASN A 121 -17.11 -4.76 -6.34
N ALA A 122 -18.34 -4.73 -5.88
CA ALA A 122 -18.67 -4.38 -4.49
C ALA A 122 -18.19 -5.40 -3.45
N GLY A 123 -17.70 -6.58 -3.87
CA GLY A 123 -17.26 -7.66 -2.98
C GLY A 123 -16.00 -7.39 -2.17
N GLY A 124 -15.26 -6.31 -2.46
CA GLY A 124 -14.07 -5.91 -1.70
C GLY A 124 -12.74 -6.46 -2.26
N LYS A 125 -12.69 -6.87 -3.54
CA LYS A 125 -11.47 -7.37 -4.21
C LYS A 125 -10.29 -6.40 -4.09
N SER A 126 -10.47 -5.15 -4.49
CA SER A 126 -9.43 -4.11 -4.44
C SER A 126 -9.02 -3.78 -2.99
N VAL A 127 -9.96 -3.89 -2.03
CA VAL A 127 -9.64 -3.72 -0.60
C VAL A 127 -8.77 -4.87 -0.11
N ALA A 128 -9.02 -6.10 -0.53
CA ALA A 128 -8.17 -7.25 -0.21
C ALA A 128 -6.73 -7.05 -0.74
N LEU A 129 -6.58 -6.66 -2.02
CA LEU A 129 -5.29 -6.33 -2.62
C LEU A 129 -4.55 -5.21 -1.86
N LYS A 130 -5.25 -4.10 -1.59
CA LYS A 130 -4.69 -2.97 -0.82
C LYS A 130 -4.29 -3.40 0.60
N THR A 131 -5.06 -4.30 1.23
CA THR A 131 -4.71 -4.86 2.54
C THR A 131 -3.41 -5.64 2.47
N ILE A 132 -3.27 -6.53 1.48
CA ILE A 132 -2.06 -7.35 1.29
C ILE A 132 -0.84 -6.45 1.06
N GLY A 133 -0.94 -5.49 0.14
CA GLY A 133 0.15 -4.57 -0.19
C GLY A 133 0.59 -3.74 1.02
N LEU A 134 -0.35 -3.11 1.70
CA LEU A 134 -0.05 -2.22 2.82
C LEU A 134 0.52 -2.99 4.02
N VAL A 135 -0.07 -4.13 4.38
CA VAL A 135 0.40 -4.96 5.49
C VAL A 135 1.80 -5.53 5.20
N GLN A 136 2.04 -6.04 3.99
CA GLN A 136 3.36 -6.53 3.59
C GLN A 136 4.41 -5.41 3.60
N TYR A 137 4.06 -4.23 3.12
CA TYR A 137 4.95 -3.06 3.13
C TYR A 137 5.29 -2.63 4.57
N MET A 138 4.28 -2.56 5.45
CA MET A 138 4.48 -2.26 6.88
C MET A 138 5.44 -3.25 7.55
N LEU A 139 5.26 -4.55 7.31
CA LEU A 139 6.14 -5.60 7.82
C LEU A 139 7.60 -5.38 7.37
N GLN A 140 7.81 -5.07 6.11
CA GLN A 140 9.16 -4.85 5.55
C GLN A 140 9.79 -3.53 6.02
N CYS A 141 8.98 -2.57 6.48
CA CYS A 141 9.44 -1.37 7.21
C CYS A 141 9.66 -1.61 8.70
N GLY A 142 9.52 -2.84 9.18
CA GLY A 142 9.72 -3.20 10.60
C GLY A 142 8.63 -2.64 11.50
N LEU A 143 7.38 -2.54 11.01
CA LEU A 143 6.20 -2.21 11.80
C LEU A 143 5.47 -3.49 12.21
N LEU A 144 4.86 -3.48 13.39
CA LEU A 144 3.88 -4.49 13.78
C LEU A 144 2.60 -4.32 12.97
N VAL A 145 1.85 -5.40 12.79
CA VAL A 145 0.70 -5.45 11.88
C VAL A 145 -0.56 -6.00 12.54
N PRO A 146 -1.75 -5.54 12.13
CA PRO A 146 -3.01 -5.95 12.71
C PRO A 146 -3.50 -7.29 12.13
N MET A 147 -2.97 -8.39 12.63
CA MET A 147 -3.36 -9.77 12.29
C MET A 147 -3.30 -10.67 13.54
N ARG A 148 -3.53 -11.97 13.40
CA ARG A 148 -3.34 -12.93 14.52
C ARG A 148 -1.86 -13.30 14.67
N GLU A 149 -1.45 -13.58 15.90
CA GLU A 149 -0.07 -13.96 16.23
C GLU A 149 0.38 -15.28 15.58
N ASP A 150 -0.57 -16.19 15.34
CA ASP A 150 -0.34 -17.47 14.66
C ASP A 150 -0.21 -17.35 13.12
N SER A 151 -0.08 -16.13 12.61
CA SER A 151 0.22 -15.87 11.21
C SER A 151 1.72 -16.04 10.94
N THR A 152 2.06 -16.50 9.72
CA THR A 152 3.43 -16.55 9.23
C THR A 152 3.62 -15.55 8.11
N VAL A 153 4.68 -14.74 8.21
CA VAL A 153 5.01 -13.71 7.23
C VAL A 153 6.39 -13.94 6.63
N GLY A 154 6.48 -13.80 5.32
CA GLY A 154 7.70 -13.94 4.56
C GLY A 154 8.28 -12.61 4.09
N LEU A 155 9.55 -12.66 3.68
CA LEU A 155 10.26 -11.54 3.08
C LEU A 155 10.27 -11.63 1.56
N PHE A 156 9.86 -10.54 0.93
CA PHE A 156 9.98 -10.33 -0.51
C PHE A 156 11.07 -9.28 -0.78
N GLN A 157 11.84 -9.46 -1.84
CA GLN A 157 12.83 -8.48 -2.27
C GLN A 157 12.19 -7.35 -3.08
N ASN A 158 11.20 -7.71 -3.89
CA ASN A 158 10.45 -6.76 -4.70
C ASN A 158 8.98 -6.82 -4.33
N LEU A 159 8.35 -5.65 -4.22
CA LEU A 159 6.91 -5.48 -4.10
C LEU A 159 6.44 -4.63 -5.26
N PHE A 160 5.76 -5.24 -6.23
CA PHE A 160 5.23 -4.59 -7.42
C PHE A 160 3.74 -4.38 -7.26
N ILE A 161 3.29 -3.15 -7.44
CA ILE A 161 1.89 -2.77 -7.18
C ILE A 161 1.35 -2.02 -8.38
N ASP A 162 0.26 -2.53 -8.93
CA ASP A 162 -0.52 -1.92 -9.99
C ASP A 162 -1.99 -1.90 -9.54
N ILE A 163 -2.34 -0.91 -8.70
CA ILE A 163 -3.64 -0.77 -8.03
C ILE A 163 -4.13 0.66 -8.14
N GLY A 164 -5.26 0.86 -8.78
CA GLY A 164 -5.94 2.15 -8.92
C GLY A 164 -5.83 2.72 -10.33
N ASP A 165 -6.70 3.69 -10.62
CA ASP A 165 -6.65 4.45 -11.86
C ASP A 165 -5.58 5.52 -11.72
N GLU A 166 -4.49 5.39 -12.46
CA GLU A 166 -3.52 6.47 -12.64
C GLU A 166 -4.13 7.56 -13.54
N GLN A 167 -5.07 8.32 -12.99
CA GLN A 167 -5.54 9.58 -13.59
C GLN A 167 -4.50 10.67 -13.30
N SER A 168 -3.30 10.56 -13.87
CA SER A 168 -2.37 11.67 -13.87
C SER A 168 -2.77 12.62 -14.98
N LEU A 169 -3.17 13.84 -14.64
CA LEU A 169 -3.48 14.93 -15.59
C LEU A 169 -2.29 15.33 -16.48
N ASP A 170 -1.09 14.81 -16.19
CA ASP A 170 0.16 15.15 -16.88
C ASP A 170 0.64 14.10 -17.89
N ASN A 171 0.00 12.94 -18.01
CA ASN A 171 0.38 11.91 -18.97
C ASN A 171 -0.76 11.61 -19.95
N ASP A 172 -0.54 11.91 -21.23
CA ASP A 172 -1.43 11.57 -22.36
C ASP A 172 -1.58 10.05 -22.63
N LEU A 173 -1.02 9.21 -21.78
CA LEU A 173 -1.15 7.75 -21.87
C LEU A 173 -2.53 7.33 -21.33
N SER A 174 -3.26 6.55 -22.11
CA SER A 174 -4.50 5.91 -21.63
C SER A 174 -4.20 5.00 -20.42
N THR A 175 -5.17 4.80 -19.53
CA THR A 175 -5.07 3.90 -18.38
C THR A 175 -4.50 2.53 -18.78
N TYR A 176 -4.90 1.99 -19.93
CA TYR A 176 -4.40 0.71 -20.44
C TYR A 176 -2.89 0.74 -20.75
N SER A 177 -2.39 1.83 -21.36
CA SER A 177 -0.96 1.96 -21.68
C SER A 177 -0.10 2.07 -20.41
N SER A 178 -0.60 2.72 -19.38
CA SER A 178 0.06 2.79 -18.06
C SER A 178 0.16 1.40 -17.43
N HIS A 179 -0.93 0.64 -17.41
CA HIS A 179 -0.92 -0.77 -16.95
C HIS A 179 0.09 -1.62 -17.73
N LEU A 180 0.11 -1.54 -19.05
CA LEU A 180 1.08 -2.29 -19.88
C LEU A 180 2.54 -1.88 -19.59
N THR A 181 2.78 -0.61 -19.29
CA THR A 181 4.12 -0.14 -18.90
C THR A 181 4.55 -0.76 -17.57
N ASN A 182 3.65 -0.83 -16.60
CA ASN A 182 3.89 -1.52 -15.33
C ASN A 182 4.13 -3.03 -15.56
N MET A 183 3.30 -3.67 -16.39
CA MET A 183 3.49 -5.10 -16.72
C MET A 183 4.82 -5.38 -17.39
N ARG A 184 5.29 -4.52 -18.27
CA ARG A 184 6.63 -4.64 -18.88
C ARG A 184 7.71 -4.62 -17.79
N HIS A 185 7.60 -3.73 -16.80
CA HIS A 185 8.53 -3.67 -15.67
C HIS A 185 8.45 -4.95 -14.83
N PHE A 186 7.26 -5.43 -14.51
CA PHE A 186 7.06 -6.66 -13.75
C PHE A 186 7.71 -7.86 -14.46
N LEU A 187 7.46 -8.04 -15.75
CA LEU A 187 8.04 -9.12 -16.54
C LEU A 187 9.58 -9.07 -16.58
N GLN A 188 10.15 -7.88 -16.62
CA GLN A 188 11.60 -7.70 -16.66
C GLN A 188 12.29 -8.04 -15.34
N PHE A 189 11.65 -7.77 -14.18
CA PHE A 189 12.29 -7.82 -12.87
C PHE A 189 11.67 -8.82 -11.89
N ALA A 190 10.57 -9.49 -12.27
CA ALA A 190 9.95 -10.48 -11.38
C ALA A 190 10.82 -11.73 -11.25
N HIS A 191 10.94 -12.23 -10.04
CA HIS A 191 11.65 -13.46 -9.69
C HIS A 191 11.02 -14.11 -8.45
N LYS A 192 11.56 -15.25 -8.01
CA LYS A 192 11.03 -16.07 -6.90
C LYS A 192 10.79 -15.33 -5.56
N ARG A 193 11.43 -14.17 -5.35
CA ARG A 193 11.26 -13.34 -4.16
C ARG A 193 10.51 -12.02 -4.46
N THR A 194 9.74 -11.99 -5.52
CA THR A 194 8.86 -10.87 -5.87
C THR A 194 7.43 -11.17 -5.44
N LEU A 195 6.74 -10.19 -4.86
CA LEU A 195 5.29 -10.17 -4.69
C LEU A 195 4.72 -9.11 -5.63
N PHE A 196 3.80 -9.49 -6.51
CA PHE A 196 3.08 -8.55 -7.36
C PHE A 196 1.58 -8.51 -7.00
N LEU A 197 1.00 -7.33 -7.11
CA LEU A 197 -0.40 -7.05 -6.84
C LEU A 197 -0.98 -6.27 -8.01
N ILE A 198 -1.97 -6.83 -8.70
CA ILE A 198 -2.57 -6.22 -9.88
C ILE A 198 -4.08 -6.15 -9.72
N ASP A 199 -4.62 -4.93 -9.78
CA ASP A 199 -6.07 -4.69 -9.76
C ASP A 199 -6.63 -4.63 -11.19
N GLU A 200 -7.85 -5.14 -11.39
CA GLU A 200 -8.57 -5.13 -12.65
C GLU A 200 -7.75 -5.61 -13.87
N PHE A 201 -7.00 -6.71 -13.69
CA PHE A 201 -6.02 -7.19 -14.66
C PHE A 201 -6.63 -7.48 -16.03
N GLY A 202 -6.09 -6.80 -17.05
CA GLY A 202 -6.49 -6.89 -18.45
C GLY A 202 -7.55 -5.88 -18.90
N THR A 203 -8.09 -5.04 -18.00
CA THR A 203 -9.10 -4.03 -18.33
C THR A 203 -8.52 -2.84 -19.10
N GLY A 204 -9.39 -1.98 -19.65
CA GLY A 204 -9.00 -0.74 -20.35
C GLY A 204 -8.86 -0.88 -21.87
N THR A 205 -9.15 -2.06 -22.44
CA THR A 205 -9.18 -2.30 -23.87
C THR A 205 -10.34 -3.24 -24.25
N GLU A 206 -10.42 -3.65 -25.53
CA GLU A 206 -11.40 -4.62 -25.98
C GLU A 206 -11.25 -5.93 -25.19
N PRO A 207 -12.35 -6.51 -24.65
CA PRO A 207 -12.28 -7.59 -23.67
C PRO A 207 -11.55 -8.86 -24.13
N SER A 208 -11.68 -9.25 -25.39
CA SER A 208 -11.01 -10.46 -25.90
C SER A 208 -9.50 -10.26 -26.04
N LEU A 209 -9.08 -9.10 -26.50
CA LEU A 209 -7.66 -8.72 -26.63
C LEU A 209 -7.03 -8.52 -25.26
N GLY A 210 -7.69 -7.77 -24.37
CA GLY A 210 -7.23 -7.55 -23.01
C GLY A 210 -7.06 -8.86 -22.24
N GLY A 211 -8.03 -9.76 -22.35
CA GLY A 211 -7.97 -11.08 -21.74
C GLY A 211 -6.82 -11.95 -22.26
N ALA A 212 -6.57 -11.96 -23.57
CA ALA A 212 -5.48 -12.72 -24.18
C ALA A 212 -4.09 -12.19 -23.76
N VAL A 213 -3.91 -10.86 -23.77
CA VAL A 213 -2.66 -10.23 -23.33
C VAL A 213 -2.42 -10.50 -21.84
N ALA A 214 -3.44 -10.36 -21.00
CA ALA A 214 -3.34 -10.63 -19.58
C ALA A 214 -2.97 -12.09 -19.29
N GLU A 215 -3.52 -13.06 -20.03
CA GLU A 215 -3.18 -14.48 -19.88
C GLU A 215 -1.71 -14.74 -20.22
N ALA A 216 -1.21 -14.20 -21.33
CA ALA A 216 0.19 -14.33 -21.72
C ALA A 216 1.15 -13.72 -20.69
N ILE A 217 0.83 -12.54 -20.15
CA ILE A 217 1.60 -11.91 -19.07
C ILE A 217 1.58 -12.79 -17.82
N LEU A 218 0.42 -13.31 -17.42
CA LEU A 218 0.29 -14.18 -16.26
C LEU A 218 1.08 -15.47 -16.41
N GLU A 219 1.15 -16.03 -17.61
CA GLU A 219 1.96 -17.19 -17.93
C GLU A 219 3.45 -16.93 -17.65
N ASP A 220 3.98 -15.81 -18.11
CA ASP A 220 5.39 -15.47 -17.92
C ASP A 220 5.70 -15.11 -16.45
N LEU A 221 4.81 -14.39 -15.74
CA LEU A 221 4.91 -14.18 -14.30
C LEU A 221 4.90 -15.50 -13.52
N THR A 222 4.12 -16.48 -13.95
CA THR A 222 4.08 -17.82 -13.35
C THR A 222 5.41 -18.56 -13.55
N LYS A 223 5.99 -18.49 -14.73
CA LYS A 223 7.32 -19.08 -15.07
C LYS A 223 8.45 -18.46 -14.26
N SER A 224 8.38 -17.17 -13.95
CA SER A 224 9.39 -16.49 -13.11
C SER A 224 9.47 -17.03 -11.67
N GLY A 225 8.44 -17.75 -11.24
CA GLY A 225 8.31 -18.27 -9.87
C GLY A 225 7.90 -17.22 -8.85
N ALA A 226 7.48 -16.03 -9.29
CA ALA A 226 7.02 -14.94 -8.42
C ALA A 226 5.72 -15.32 -7.69
N PHE A 227 5.50 -14.64 -6.58
CA PHE A 227 4.23 -14.65 -5.83
C PHE A 227 3.37 -13.49 -6.29
N GLY A 228 2.06 -13.67 -6.27
CA GLY A 228 1.18 -12.58 -6.68
C GLY A 228 -0.26 -12.73 -6.27
N VAL A 229 -0.97 -11.62 -6.30
CA VAL A 229 -2.42 -11.57 -6.18
C VAL A 229 -2.95 -10.66 -7.27
N ILE A 230 -3.85 -11.17 -8.06
CA ILE A 230 -4.53 -10.41 -9.10
C ILE A 230 -6.03 -10.47 -8.88
N ASN A 231 -6.73 -9.41 -9.21
CA ASN A 231 -8.18 -9.50 -9.38
C ASN A 231 -8.55 -9.32 -10.87
N THR A 232 -9.58 -10.01 -11.30
CA THR A 232 -10.01 -9.97 -12.68
C THR A 232 -11.49 -10.34 -12.83
N HIS A 233 -12.08 -9.84 -13.93
CA HIS A 233 -13.40 -10.24 -14.41
C HIS A 233 -13.33 -11.27 -15.53
N TYR A 234 -12.16 -11.52 -16.11
CA TYR A 234 -11.98 -12.37 -17.28
C TYR A 234 -12.06 -13.85 -16.94
N THR A 235 -12.94 -14.56 -17.68
CA THR A 235 -13.16 -16.01 -17.49
C THR A 235 -11.97 -16.84 -17.91
N ASN A 236 -11.24 -16.44 -18.96
CA ASN A 236 -10.03 -17.13 -19.41
C ASN A 236 -8.96 -17.20 -18.33
N LEU A 237 -8.72 -16.12 -17.57
CA LEU A 237 -7.75 -16.10 -16.45
C LEU A 237 -8.16 -17.03 -15.31
N LYS A 238 -9.47 -17.13 -15.02
CA LYS A 238 -9.98 -18.10 -14.02
C LYS A 238 -9.75 -19.54 -14.49
N THR A 239 -10.05 -19.82 -15.77
CA THR A 239 -9.85 -21.13 -16.38
C THR A 239 -8.36 -21.50 -16.46
N TYR A 240 -7.50 -20.52 -16.76
CA TYR A 240 -6.05 -20.70 -16.74
C TYR A 240 -5.54 -21.05 -15.34
N ALA A 241 -6.03 -20.36 -14.31
CA ALA A 241 -5.67 -20.62 -12.92
C ALA A 241 -6.07 -22.03 -12.45
N ASP A 242 -7.22 -22.54 -12.88
CA ASP A 242 -7.66 -23.89 -12.54
C ASP A 242 -6.78 -25.00 -13.15
N LYS A 243 -6.16 -24.73 -14.30
CA LYS A 243 -5.37 -25.71 -15.06
C LYS A 243 -3.86 -25.61 -14.80
N THR A 244 -3.40 -24.54 -14.17
CA THR A 244 -1.96 -24.23 -14.08
C THR A 244 -1.46 -24.42 -12.65
N GLN A 245 -0.45 -25.26 -12.50
CA GLN A 245 0.21 -25.48 -11.21
C GLN A 245 0.87 -24.19 -10.70
N GLY A 246 0.67 -23.90 -9.43
CA GLY A 246 1.19 -22.70 -8.79
C GLY A 246 0.19 -21.54 -8.73
N LEU A 247 -0.95 -21.66 -9.42
CA LEU A 247 -2.06 -20.74 -9.37
C LEU A 247 -3.20 -21.33 -8.52
N VAL A 248 -4.01 -20.46 -7.94
CA VAL A 248 -5.24 -20.81 -7.25
C VAL A 248 -6.30 -19.74 -7.48
N ASN A 249 -7.54 -20.16 -7.72
CA ASN A 249 -8.68 -19.28 -7.77
C ASN A 249 -9.14 -18.91 -6.37
N GLY A 250 -9.66 -17.69 -6.19
CA GLY A 250 -10.32 -17.22 -5.00
C GLY A 250 -11.56 -16.40 -5.33
N ALA A 251 -12.56 -16.47 -4.45
CA ALA A 251 -13.81 -15.75 -4.57
C ALA A 251 -14.02 -14.82 -3.39
N MET A 252 -14.42 -13.58 -3.66
CA MET A 252 -15.03 -12.75 -2.62
C MET A 252 -16.46 -13.22 -2.41
N ARG A 253 -16.75 -13.68 -1.17
CA ARG A 253 -18.08 -14.19 -0.80
C ARG A 253 -19.12 -13.09 -0.86
N TYR A 254 -20.29 -13.47 -1.33
CA TYR A 254 -21.45 -12.61 -1.48
C TYR A 254 -22.68 -13.34 -0.97
N ASP A 255 -23.51 -12.66 -0.16
CA ASP A 255 -24.78 -13.20 0.27
C ASP A 255 -25.77 -13.11 -0.89
N GLY A 256 -26.14 -14.26 -1.46
CA GLY A 256 -27.08 -14.32 -2.58
C GLY A 256 -28.54 -14.03 -2.19
N GLU A 257 -28.91 -14.20 -0.93
CA GLU A 257 -30.28 -13.95 -0.45
C GLU A 257 -30.50 -12.46 -0.17
N HIS A 258 -29.58 -11.85 0.57
CA HIS A 258 -29.65 -10.42 0.91
C HIS A 258 -28.99 -9.53 -0.16
N LEU A 259 -28.27 -10.12 -1.11
CA LEU A 259 -27.48 -9.42 -2.13
C LEU A 259 -26.53 -8.39 -1.52
N GLU A 260 -25.72 -8.83 -0.53
CA GLU A 260 -24.76 -8.01 0.18
C GLU A 260 -23.37 -8.65 0.19
N PRO A 261 -22.30 -7.86 0.08
CA PRO A 261 -20.94 -8.37 0.15
C PRO A 261 -20.59 -8.80 1.58
N LEU A 262 -20.07 -10.01 1.73
CA LEU A 262 -19.57 -10.52 3.00
C LEU A 262 -18.13 -10.10 3.27
N TYR A 263 -17.43 -9.58 2.27
CA TYR A 263 -16.01 -9.16 2.33
C TYR A 263 -15.05 -10.28 2.80
N GLN A 264 -15.44 -11.53 2.62
CA GLN A 264 -14.65 -12.70 2.98
C GLN A 264 -14.06 -13.34 1.73
N LEU A 265 -12.76 -13.64 1.76
CA LEU A 265 -12.06 -14.35 0.71
C LEU A 265 -12.17 -15.87 0.95
N GLU A 266 -12.66 -16.60 -0.05
CA GLU A 266 -12.68 -18.06 -0.11
C GLU A 266 -11.69 -18.53 -1.18
N ILE A 267 -10.66 -19.26 -0.80
CA ILE A 267 -9.63 -19.78 -1.71
C ILE A 267 -10.02 -21.17 -2.21
N GLY A 268 -9.71 -21.48 -3.47
CA GLY A 268 -9.95 -22.78 -4.09
C GLY A 268 -11.16 -22.84 -5.05
N LYS A 269 -11.94 -21.75 -5.15
CA LYS A 269 -13.07 -21.66 -6.07
C LYS A 269 -13.12 -20.31 -6.76
N PRO A 270 -13.43 -20.26 -8.07
CA PRO A 270 -13.68 -19.00 -8.75
C PRO A 270 -15.01 -18.37 -8.30
N GLY A 271 -15.05 -17.04 -8.22
CA GLY A 271 -16.26 -16.30 -7.89
C GLY A 271 -17.26 -16.22 -9.03
N SER A 272 -18.55 -16.26 -8.69
CA SER A 272 -19.67 -16.02 -9.62
C SER A 272 -19.88 -14.52 -9.84
N SER A 273 -20.51 -14.19 -10.96
CA SER A 273 -21.02 -12.84 -11.22
C SER A 273 -22.47 -12.76 -10.81
N PHE A 274 -22.82 -11.81 -9.94
CA PHE A 274 -24.20 -11.57 -9.48
C PHE A 274 -24.84 -10.39 -10.22
N ALA A 275 -24.48 -10.16 -11.48
CA ALA A 275 -24.94 -8.98 -12.22
C ALA A 275 -26.47 -8.94 -12.40
N PHE A 276 -27.12 -10.06 -12.65
CA PHE A 276 -28.58 -10.12 -12.83
C PHE A 276 -29.33 -9.99 -11.50
N GLU A 277 -28.81 -10.57 -10.45
CA GLU A 277 -29.37 -10.48 -9.10
C GLU A 277 -29.30 -9.03 -8.60
N ILE A 278 -28.15 -8.37 -8.80
CA ILE A 278 -27.99 -6.93 -8.49
C ILE A 278 -28.92 -6.07 -9.32
N ALA A 279 -29.04 -6.33 -10.64
CA ALA A 279 -29.97 -5.61 -11.50
C ALA A 279 -31.42 -5.76 -11.06
N THR A 280 -31.80 -6.95 -10.57
CA THR A 280 -33.12 -7.21 -10.00
C THR A 280 -33.34 -6.42 -8.71
N LYS A 281 -32.35 -6.39 -7.81
CA LYS A 281 -32.42 -5.66 -6.53
C LYS A 281 -32.56 -4.14 -6.72
N ILE A 282 -31.88 -3.60 -7.72
CA ILE A 282 -31.96 -2.16 -8.09
C ILE A 282 -33.30 -1.82 -8.75
N GLY A 283 -34.13 -2.81 -9.12
CA GLY A 283 -35.44 -2.60 -9.70
C GLY A 283 -35.46 -2.48 -11.23
N LEU A 284 -34.43 -3.05 -11.92
CA LEU A 284 -34.45 -3.11 -13.37
C LEU A 284 -35.72 -3.93 -13.84
N PRO A 285 -36.43 -3.51 -14.88
CA PRO A 285 -37.61 -4.23 -15.34
C PRO A 285 -37.29 -5.71 -15.68
N LYS A 286 -38.10 -6.64 -15.17
CA LYS A 286 -37.90 -8.08 -15.38
C LYS A 286 -37.77 -8.44 -16.87
N SER A 287 -38.56 -7.79 -17.75
CA SER A 287 -38.46 -7.99 -19.20
C SER A 287 -37.09 -7.65 -19.81
N VAL A 288 -36.35 -6.69 -19.22
CA VAL A 288 -34.99 -6.34 -19.63
C VAL A 288 -34.01 -7.43 -19.19
N ILE A 289 -34.14 -7.88 -17.95
CA ILE A 289 -33.29 -8.93 -17.36
C ILE A 289 -33.46 -10.25 -18.11
N GLU A 290 -34.68 -10.65 -18.40
CA GLU A 290 -35.03 -11.86 -19.19
C GLU A 290 -34.39 -11.82 -20.60
N ARG A 291 -34.53 -10.70 -21.31
CA ARG A 291 -33.93 -10.50 -22.62
C ARG A 291 -32.38 -10.55 -22.55
N ALA A 292 -31.78 -10.00 -21.49
CA ALA A 292 -30.34 -10.04 -21.31
C ALA A 292 -29.84 -11.47 -21.03
N LYS A 293 -30.55 -12.25 -20.21
CA LYS A 293 -30.27 -13.67 -19.99
C LYS A 293 -30.38 -14.49 -21.31
N GLY A 294 -31.39 -14.22 -22.11
CA GLY A 294 -31.58 -14.87 -23.42
C GLY A 294 -30.42 -14.62 -24.40
N LYS A 295 -29.79 -13.44 -24.35
CA LYS A 295 -28.64 -13.11 -25.20
C LYS A 295 -27.33 -13.81 -24.77
N LEU A 296 -27.19 -14.19 -23.51
CA LEU A 296 -26.04 -14.96 -23.01
C LEU A 296 -26.14 -16.45 -23.34
N GLY A 297 -27.36 -16.99 -23.46
CA GLY A 297 -27.58 -18.40 -23.81
C GLY A 297 -27.44 -18.72 -25.29
N THR A 298 -27.17 -17.71 -26.16
CA THR A 298 -27.04 -17.83 -27.61
C THR A 298 -25.58 -17.66 -28.10
N GLN A 299 -24.60 -17.59 -27.21
CA GLN A 299 -23.16 -17.68 -27.49
C GLN A 299 -22.63 -19.01 -26.94
#